data_eeba2926372735d1b4a1ed799953dbd3
#
_entry.id   eeba2926372735d1b4a1ed799953dbd3
#
_cell.length_a   1.000
_cell.length_b   1.000
_cell.length_c   1.000
_cell.angle_alpha   90.00
_cell.angle_beta   90.00
_cell.angle_gamma   90.00
#
_symmetry.space_group_name_H-M   'P 1'
#
loop_
_entity.id
_entity.type
_entity.pdbx_description
1 polymer ?
#
loop_
_entity_poly.entity_id
_entity_poly.type
_entity_poly.pdbx_seq_one_letter_code
_entity_poly.pdbx_strand_id
1 'polypeptide(L)'
;MYFSKPRHFVTIMSKTSLAILLGCMSAACSCRLSPFEKDLSFLRKYDDSVVVLSRGSSRVIVSPKYQAKVFTSTPGDGSSFGWINYKAFDAEPDPHMNAYGGENRIWLGPEGGPFSLFFARGFEMSFANWKIPAPFDTEPWELVSNSDTMASLKKDMKLSNYAGTELRLTIDRKIRLLDKPTIRQWLNIDYGIGIRAVGYFTENSITNTGKFQWTDSTGMPCIWMLDMFPPSPHTTVIIPFKKDSSNKPANTGYFGEIPATRIRYVDSTLFFKADGKMRGKLGVVPPSAKNIAGSYDADNKILTITLFDVSSSAPYLNMEWDTKKPPFSGDVVNAYNDGPLEDGRQLGPFYELESVSPAALLAPGQSIVHKHSVFHFTGDEETIDTICKKTLGVSLEQVRNVFK
;
A
#
# COMPACT_ATOMS: atom_id res chain seq x y z
N MET A 1 114.74 15.89 1.35
CA MET A 1 114.33 15.19 0.14
C MET A 1 113.75 13.82 0.50
N TYR A 2 112.51 13.65 0.55
CA TYR A 2 111.76 12.45 0.30
C TYR A 2 110.34 12.70 0.70
N PHE A 3 109.50 12.65 -0.26
CA PHE A 3 108.02 12.84 -0.13
C PHE A 3 107.41 11.53 0.35
N SER A 4 106.56 11.57 1.36
CA SER A 4 105.69 10.48 1.71
C SER A 4 104.24 10.91 1.50
N LYS A 5 103.54 10.19 0.64
CA LYS A 5 102.11 10.39 0.34
C LYS A 5 101.26 9.86 1.51
N PRO A 6 100.09 10.52 1.84
CA PRO A 6 99.11 9.96 2.77
C PRO A 6 98.14 9.03 2.04
N ARG A 7 97.79 7.92 2.66
CA ARG A 7 96.80 6.95 2.26
C ARG A 7 95.38 7.48 2.62
N HIS A 8 94.52 7.60 1.61
CA HIS A 8 93.09 7.85 1.84
C HIS A 8 92.36 6.56 2.24
N PHE A 9 91.73 6.55 3.41
CA PHE A 9 90.74 5.57 3.80
C PHE A 9 89.44 5.99 3.19
N VAL A 10 88.88 5.17 2.33
CA VAL A 10 87.45 5.34 1.79
C VAL A 10 86.55 4.59 2.72
N THR A 11 85.78 5.31 3.48
CA THR A 11 84.70 4.76 4.26
C THR A 11 83.47 4.64 3.36
N ILE A 12 83.05 3.41 3.04
CA ILE A 12 81.84 3.11 2.30
C ILE A 12 80.67 3.21 3.30
N MET A 13 79.90 4.29 3.23
CA MET A 13 78.61 4.35 3.89
C MET A 13 77.53 3.71 3.00
N SER A 14 77.05 2.55 3.44
CA SER A 14 75.88 1.90 2.89
C SER A 14 74.63 2.70 3.22
N LYS A 15 74.01 3.32 2.22
CA LYS A 15 72.65 3.94 2.32
C LYS A 15 71.55 2.88 2.09
N THR A 16 71.11 2.28 3.17
CA THR A 16 69.81 1.52 3.14
C THR A 16 68.69 2.53 3.23
N SER A 17 68.12 2.90 2.07
CA SER A 17 66.92 3.68 2.00
C SER A 17 65.68 2.75 2.26
N LEU A 18 65.11 2.84 3.46
CA LEU A 18 63.88 2.21 3.85
C LEU A 18 62.74 3.04 3.27
N ALA A 19 62.24 2.65 2.09
CA ALA A 19 61.00 3.20 1.50
C ALA A 19 59.81 2.62 2.25
N ILE A 20 59.27 3.40 3.20
CA ILE A 20 57.96 3.09 3.81
C ILE A 20 56.89 3.45 2.76
N LEU A 21 56.37 2.44 2.04
CA LEU A 21 55.19 2.55 1.22
C LEU A 21 53.99 2.66 2.17
N LEU A 22 53.56 3.87 2.49
CA LEU A 22 52.23 4.11 3.07
C LEU A 22 51.17 3.77 2.00
N GLY A 23 50.71 2.52 1.98
CA GLY A 23 49.55 2.10 1.25
C GLY A 23 48.32 2.71 1.92
N CYS A 24 47.87 3.87 1.46
CA CYS A 24 46.50 4.33 1.74
C CYS A 24 45.55 3.32 1.09
N MET A 25 45.15 2.27 1.81
CA MET A 25 43.91 1.54 1.52
C MET A 25 42.77 2.50 1.80
N SER A 26 42.36 3.26 0.78
CA SER A 26 41.07 3.88 0.74
C SER A 26 40.04 2.72 0.67
N ALA A 27 39.57 2.27 1.84
CA ALA A 27 38.39 1.45 1.94
C ALA A 27 37.26 2.30 1.36
N ALA A 28 36.99 2.14 0.07
CA ALA A 28 35.77 2.59 -0.55
C ALA A 28 34.64 1.79 0.13
N CYS A 29 34.15 2.33 1.24
CA CYS A 29 32.92 1.89 1.85
C CYS A 29 31.82 2.16 0.79
N SER A 30 31.56 1.18 -0.06
CA SER A 30 30.41 1.23 -0.94
C SER A 30 29.19 1.21 -0.01
N CYS A 31 28.71 2.38 0.40
CA CYS A 31 27.45 2.52 1.10
C CYS A 31 26.37 1.93 0.19
N ARG A 32 26.01 0.66 0.42
CA ARG A 32 24.85 0.06 -0.21
C ARG A 32 23.64 0.88 0.23
N LEU A 33 22.96 1.50 -0.71
CA LEU A 33 21.70 2.19 -0.45
C LEU A 33 20.72 1.22 0.24
N SER A 34 20.04 1.70 1.26
CA SER A 34 18.94 0.94 1.88
C SER A 34 17.82 0.67 0.88
N PRO A 35 16.93 -0.30 1.11
CA PRO A 35 15.76 -0.52 0.27
C PRO A 35 14.98 0.76 -0.02
N PHE A 36 14.65 1.55 1.02
CA PHE A 36 13.94 2.82 0.85
C PHE A 36 14.69 3.84 -0.03
N GLU A 37 16.01 3.97 0.14
CA GLU A 37 16.81 4.89 -0.70
C GLU A 37 16.92 4.41 -2.15
N LYS A 38 16.92 3.11 -2.36
CA LYS A 38 16.86 2.54 -3.73
C LYS A 38 15.54 2.87 -4.39
N ASP A 39 14.43 2.71 -3.67
CA ASP A 39 13.10 3.02 -4.16
C ASP A 39 12.96 4.51 -4.46
N LEU A 40 13.41 5.38 -3.55
CA LEU A 40 13.41 6.81 -3.76
C LEU A 40 14.24 7.23 -4.98
N SER A 41 15.45 6.69 -5.08
CA SER A 41 16.34 6.95 -6.23
C SER A 41 15.75 6.45 -7.54
N PHE A 42 15.09 5.29 -7.51
CA PHE A 42 14.41 4.72 -8.66
C PHE A 42 13.22 5.61 -9.08
N LEU A 43 12.32 5.92 -8.18
CA LEU A 43 11.11 6.70 -8.48
C LEU A 43 11.45 8.10 -9.03
N ARG A 44 12.50 8.75 -8.52
CA ARG A 44 12.97 10.05 -9.00
C ARG A 44 13.49 10.03 -10.44
N LYS A 45 13.78 8.88 -11.03
CA LYS A 45 14.12 8.78 -12.46
C LYS A 45 12.89 8.97 -13.36
N TYR A 46 11.69 8.65 -12.84
CA TYR A 46 10.44 8.67 -13.60
C TYR A 46 9.50 9.79 -13.19
N ASP A 47 9.72 10.38 -12.01
CA ASP A 47 8.87 11.44 -11.45
C ASP A 47 9.71 12.50 -10.72
N ASP A 48 9.90 13.65 -11.34
CA ASP A 48 10.59 14.80 -10.76
C ASP A 48 9.75 15.50 -9.66
N SER A 49 8.44 15.21 -9.60
CA SER A 49 7.52 15.78 -8.63
C SER A 49 7.38 14.98 -7.33
N VAL A 50 8.17 13.91 -7.14
CA VAL A 50 8.15 13.08 -5.93
C VAL A 50 8.32 13.92 -4.66
N VAL A 51 7.36 13.81 -3.74
CA VAL A 51 7.39 14.41 -2.40
C VAL A 51 7.83 13.35 -1.39
N VAL A 52 8.77 13.69 -0.54
CA VAL A 52 9.18 12.86 0.61
C VAL A 52 8.73 13.54 1.89
N LEU A 53 7.71 12.97 2.53
CA LEU A 53 7.31 13.39 3.87
C LEU A 53 8.30 12.80 4.88
N SER A 54 8.70 13.60 5.87
CA SER A 54 9.71 13.24 6.86
C SER A 54 9.34 13.72 8.26
N ARG A 55 9.47 12.83 9.25
CA ARG A 55 9.30 13.18 10.67
C ARG A 55 10.23 12.31 11.52
N GLY A 56 11.27 12.93 12.09
CA GLY A 56 12.35 12.17 12.71
C GLY A 56 13.02 11.24 11.70
N SER A 57 13.06 9.95 12.01
CA SER A 57 13.60 8.93 11.08
C SER A 57 12.55 8.38 10.11
N SER A 58 11.25 8.57 10.38
CA SER A 58 10.18 8.04 9.56
C SER A 58 9.99 8.86 8.30
N ARG A 59 9.79 8.19 7.17
CA ARG A 59 9.57 8.84 5.87
C ARG A 59 8.50 8.12 5.04
N VAL A 60 7.88 8.88 4.13
CA VAL A 60 6.85 8.39 3.19
C VAL A 60 7.10 9.03 1.82
N ILE A 61 7.07 8.23 0.76
CA ILE A 61 7.22 8.70 -0.63
C ILE A 61 5.84 8.85 -1.26
N VAL A 62 5.51 10.06 -1.70
CA VAL A 62 4.27 10.39 -2.41
C VAL A 62 4.59 10.84 -3.83
N SER A 63 3.82 10.35 -4.81
CA SER A 63 3.99 10.73 -6.21
C SER A 63 2.74 11.39 -6.78
N PRO A 64 2.78 12.67 -7.09
CA PRO A 64 1.74 13.37 -7.84
C PRO A 64 1.55 12.80 -9.25
N LYS A 65 2.64 12.49 -9.96
CA LYS A 65 2.61 11.94 -11.31
C LYS A 65 1.87 10.59 -11.37
N TYR A 66 2.06 9.76 -10.38
CA TYR A 66 1.42 8.44 -10.29
C TYR A 66 0.20 8.48 -9.37
N GLN A 67 -0.77 9.37 -9.66
CA GLN A 67 -2.12 9.44 -9.07
C GLN A 67 -2.12 9.57 -7.54
N ALA A 68 -1.29 10.45 -6.99
CA ALA A 68 -1.17 10.70 -5.56
C ALA A 68 -0.90 9.43 -4.72
N LYS A 69 -0.24 8.41 -5.30
CA LYS A 69 0.13 7.19 -4.60
C LYS A 69 1.14 7.46 -3.50
N VAL A 70 0.97 6.83 -2.36
CA VAL A 70 2.08 6.54 -1.46
C VAL A 70 2.78 5.31 -2.02
N PHE A 71 4.00 5.46 -2.50
CA PHE A 71 4.74 4.32 -3.06
C PHE A 71 5.29 3.41 -1.97
N THR A 72 5.88 4.00 -0.94
CA THR A 72 6.42 3.23 0.19
C THR A 72 6.67 4.13 1.39
N SER A 73 6.81 3.50 2.55
CA SER A 73 7.16 4.13 3.82
C SER A 73 8.32 3.41 4.51
N THR A 74 8.97 4.10 5.47
CA THR A 74 10.04 3.56 6.31
C THR A 74 10.02 4.16 7.71
N PRO A 75 10.31 3.38 8.76
CA PRO A 75 10.51 3.92 10.12
C PRO A 75 11.91 4.50 10.33
N GLY A 76 12.78 4.45 9.32
CA GLY A 76 14.15 4.97 9.35
C GLY A 76 15.24 3.92 9.59
N ASP A 77 14.89 2.64 9.55
CA ASP A 77 15.86 1.52 9.57
C ASP A 77 16.29 1.08 8.18
N GLY A 78 15.83 1.78 7.15
CA GLY A 78 16.11 1.49 5.76
C GLY A 78 15.16 0.48 5.11
N SER A 79 14.21 -0.11 5.85
CA SER A 79 13.14 -0.93 5.27
C SER A 79 12.25 -0.11 4.33
N SER A 80 11.57 -0.80 3.43
CA SER A 80 10.61 -0.25 2.48
C SER A 80 9.42 -1.19 2.44
N PHE A 81 8.21 -0.70 2.73
CA PHE A 81 7.07 -1.56 2.99
C PHE A 81 6.10 -1.70 1.80
N GLY A 82 6.10 -0.73 0.90
CA GLY A 82 5.22 -0.76 -0.27
C GLY A 82 5.72 -1.73 -1.35
N TRP A 83 4.78 -2.38 -2.03
CA TRP A 83 5.13 -3.12 -3.25
C TRP A 83 5.29 -2.17 -4.43
N ILE A 84 6.44 -2.24 -5.12
CA ILE A 84 6.76 -1.44 -6.31
C ILE A 84 7.11 -2.39 -7.45
N ASN A 85 6.39 -2.28 -8.56
CA ASN A 85 6.68 -3.03 -9.76
C ASN A 85 7.65 -2.26 -10.67
N TYR A 86 8.94 -2.39 -10.43
CA TYR A 86 9.98 -1.70 -11.18
C TYR A 86 9.89 -1.91 -12.69
N LYS A 87 9.45 -3.10 -13.14
CA LYS A 87 9.36 -3.44 -14.56
C LYS A 87 8.27 -2.64 -15.28
N ALA A 88 7.21 -2.24 -14.58
CA ALA A 88 6.11 -1.49 -15.18
C ALA A 88 6.51 -0.07 -15.62
N PHE A 89 7.58 0.50 -15.04
CA PHE A 89 8.02 1.85 -15.37
C PHE A 89 8.75 1.96 -16.72
N ASP A 90 9.35 0.87 -17.19
CA ASP A 90 10.04 0.79 -18.47
C ASP A 90 9.20 0.07 -19.55
N ALA A 91 8.03 -0.45 -19.17
CA ALA A 91 7.15 -1.15 -20.09
C ALA A 91 6.33 -0.18 -20.96
N GLU A 92 5.91 -0.65 -22.12
CA GLU A 92 4.89 0.05 -22.90
C GLU A 92 3.60 0.15 -22.07
N PRO A 93 2.85 1.26 -22.17
CA PRO A 93 1.61 1.43 -21.44
C PRO A 93 0.62 0.31 -21.73
N ASP A 94 0.15 -0.38 -20.67
CA ASP A 94 -0.88 -1.39 -20.77
C ASP A 94 -2.27 -0.71 -20.89
N PRO A 95 -3.09 -1.07 -21.89
CA PRO A 95 -4.41 -0.46 -22.07
C PRO A 95 -5.42 -0.82 -20.97
N HIS A 96 -5.14 -1.83 -20.15
CA HIS A 96 -6.01 -2.26 -19.06
C HIS A 96 -5.58 -1.65 -17.72
N MET A 97 -4.30 -1.81 -17.37
CA MET A 97 -3.75 -1.38 -16.09
C MET A 97 -2.24 -1.24 -16.14
N ASN A 98 -1.73 -0.08 -15.77
CA ASN A 98 -0.30 0.12 -15.54
C ASN A 98 0.01 -0.18 -14.06
N ALA A 99 0.38 -1.42 -13.79
CA ALA A 99 0.56 -1.96 -12.45
C ALA A 99 1.86 -1.47 -11.78
N TYR A 100 2.02 -0.17 -11.56
CA TYR A 100 3.21 0.42 -10.93
C TYR A 100 3.39 0.02 -9.46
N GLY A 101 2.32 -0.45 -8.81
CA GLY A 101 2.31 -0.70 -7.37
C GLY A 101 1.95 0.54 -6.56
N GLY A 102 2.39 0.54 -5.32
CA GLY A 102 2.19 1.63 -4.36
C GLY A 102 1.56 1.14 -3.06
N GLU A 103 2.19 1.48 -1.94
CA GLU A 103 1.78 1.10 -0.58
C GLU A 103 0.35 1.52 -0.23
N ASN A 104 -0.11 2.68 -0.78
CA ASN A 104 -1.49 3.11 -0.61
C ASN A 104 -1.95 3.89 -1.85
N ARG A 105 -3.00 3.39 -2.47
CA ARG A 105 -3.61 3.92 -3.69
C ARG A 105 -5.06 4.28 -3.44
N ILE A 106 -5.59 5.18 -4.25
CA ILE A 106 -7.01 5.53 -4.26
C ILE A 106 -7.59 5.25 -5.64
N TRP A 107 -8.71 4.55 -5.66
CA TRP A 107 -9.59 4.43 -6.81
C TRP A 107 -11.00 4.87 -6.42
N LEU A 108 -11.90 4.90 -7.39
CA LEU A 108 -13.33 4.96 -7.14
C LEU A 108 -13.98 3.66 -7.61
N GLY A 109 -14.93 3.17 -6.82
CA GLY A 109 -15.81 2.09 -7.21
C GLY A 109 -17.19 2.61 -7.68
N PRO A 110 -18.01 1.68 -8.20
CA PRO A 110 -17.81 0.24 -8.22
C PRO A 110 -16.93 -0.24 -9.38
N GLU A 111 -16.19 -1.34 -9.15
CA GLU A 111 -15.39 -1.98 -10.20
C GLU A 111 -16.30 -2.68 -11.20
N GLY A 112 -17.27 -3.45 -10.74
CA GLY A 112 -18.24 -4.18 -11.54
C GLY A 112 -19.67 -3.69 -11.33
N GLY A 113 -20.62 -4.47 -11.82
CA GLY A 113 -22.06 -4.20 -11.67
C GLY A 113 -22.60 -3.12 -12.58
N PRO A 114 -23.91 -2.79 -12.45
CA PRO A 114 -24.62 -1.92 -13.40
C PRO A 114 -24.09 -0.48 -13.44
N PHE A 115 -23.31 -0.05 -12.46
CA PHE A 115 -22.72 1.30 -12.39
C PHE A 115 -21.19 1.29 -12.43
N SER A 116 -20.57 0.20 -12.89
CA SER A 116 -19.13 0.07 -13.00
C SER A 116 -18.47 1.28 -13.66
N LEU A 117 -17.33 1.71 -13.13
CA LEU A 117 -16.46 2.73 -13.70
C LEU A 117 -15.37 2.14 -14.61
N PHE A 118 -15.23 0.80 -14.66
CA PHE A 118 -14.13 0.08 -15.32
C PHE A 118 -14.57 -0.62 -16.61
N PHE A 119 -15.87 -0.66 -16.89
CA PHE A 119 -16.41 -1.27 -18.11
C PHE A 119 -17.21 -0.25 -18.91
N ALA A 120 -16.97 -0.24 -20.21
CA ALA A 120 -17.77 0.55 -21.13
C ALA A 120 -19.18 -0.02 -21.26
N ARG A 121 -20.18 0.86 -21.43
CA ARG A 121 -21.58 0.49 -21.59
C ARG A 121 -21.79 -0.53 -22.71
N GLY A 122 -22.50 -1.62 -22.41
CA GLY A 122 -22.88 -2.64 -23.38
C GLY A 122 -21.81 -3.71 -23.63
N PHE A 123 -20.64 -3.61 -23.03
CA PHE A 123 -19.62 -4.65 -23.11
C PHE A 123 -19.80 -5.68 -21.99
N GLU A 124 -19.44 -6.92 -22.28
CA GLU A 124 -19.37 -7.98 -21.27
C GLU A 124 -18.33 -7.65 -20.18
N MET A 125 -18.64 -7.96 -18.93
CA MET A 125 -17.72 -7.81 -17.81
C MET A 125 -16.70 -8.96 -17.77
N SER A 126 -15.75 -8.90 -18.69
CA SER A 126 -14.61 -9.82 -18.80
C SER A 126 -13.30 -9.04 -18.75
N PHE A 127 -12.19 -9.71 -18.44
CA PHE A 127 -10.87 -9.05 -18.37
C PHE A 127 -10.51 -8.33 -19.66
N ALA A 128 -10.92 -8.86 -20.82
CA ALA A 128 -10.66 -8.24 -22.13
C ALA A 128 -11.28 -6.84 -22.29
N ASN A 129 -12.37 -6.57 -21.56
CA ASN A 129 -13.09 -5.29 -21.60
C ASN A 129 -12.85 -4.42 -20.36
N TRP A 130 -12.19 -4.95 -19.33
CA TRP A 130 -11.87 -4.24 -18.11
C TRP A 130 -10.75 -3.21 -18.34
N LYS A 131 -10.97 -1.97 -17.90
CA LYS A 131 -9.96 -0.90 -18.02
C LYS A 131 -10.05 0.02 -16.82
N ILE A 132 -8.91 0.35 -16.24
CA ILE A 132 -8.84 1.40 -15.23
C ILE A 132 -9.05 2.76 -15.89
N PRO A 133 -9.92 3.62 -15.37
CA PRO A 133 -10.04 5.00 -15.86
C PRO A 133 -8.71 5.75 -15.77
N ALA A 134 -8.35 6.49 -16.82
CA ALA A 134 -7.07 7.19 -16.93
C ALA A 134 -6.72 8.09 -15.72
N PRO A 135 -7.67 8.79 -15.05
CA PRO A 135 -7.37 9.56 -13.85
C PRO A 135 -6.80 8.74 -12.67
N PHE A 136 -6.97 7.42 -12.66
CA PHE A 136 -6.44 6.51 -11.65
C PHE A 136 -5.27 5.66 -12.13
N ASP A 137 -4.89 5.77 -13.41
CA ASP A 137 -3.87 4.92 -14.02
C ASP A 137 -2.71 5.71 -14.62
N THR A 138 -3.00 6.68 -15.50
CA THR A 138 -1.99 7.36 -16.31
C THR A 138 -1.92 8.87 -16.14
N GLU A 139 -2.98 9.52 -15.65
CA GLU A 139 -3.01 10.97 -15.52
C GLU A 139 -2.40 11.44 -14.19
N PRO A 140 -1.52 12.45 -14.20
CA PRO A 140 -0.99 13.04 -12.98
C PRO A 140 -2.08 13.81 -12.20
N TRP A 141 -1.85 13.94 -10.88
CA TRP A 141 -2.66 14.76 -10.00
C TRP A 141 -1.93 16.05 -9.62
N GLU A 142 -2.67 17.11 -9.39
CA GLU A 142 -2.11 18.39 -8.95
C GLU A 142 -1.62 18.29 -7.50
N LEU A 143 -0.37 18.69 -7.24
CA LEU A 143 0.15 18.93 -5.90
C LEU A 143 -0.27 20.34 -5.46
N VAL A 144 -1.31 20.44 -4.64
CA VAL A 144 -1.86 21.72 -4.16
C VAL A 144 -0.94 22.36 -3.13
N SER A 145 -0.42 21.57 -2.20
CA SER A 145 0.52 22.03 -1.17
C SER A 145 1.25 20.85 -0.54
N ASN A 146 2.44 21.13 -0.01
CA ASN A 146 3.19 20.18 0.81
C ASN A 146 3.99 20.88 1.91
N SER A 147 4.26 20.13 2.97
CA SER A 147 5.20 20.44 4.05
C SER A 147 6.04 19.20 4.33
N ASP A 148 6.93 19.26 5.32
CA ASP A 148 7.73 18.10 5.73
C ASP A 148 6.89 16.88 6.11
N THR A 149 5.66 17.09 6.59
CA THR A 149 4.83 16.01 7.15
C THR A 149 3.48 15.82 6.48
N MET A 150 3.13 16.64 5.49
CA MET A 150 1.83 16.58 4.82
C MET A 150 1.95 16.92 3.34
N ALA A 151 1.22 16.22 2.50
CA ALA A 151 0.98 16.57 1.10
C ALA A 151 -0.53 16.63 0.84
N SER A 152 -0.97 17.64 0.09
CA SER A 152 -2.35 17.79 -0.38
C SER A 152 -2.37 17.75 -1.90
N LEU A 153 -3.16 16.85 -2.45
CA LEU A 153 -3.26 16.62 -3.90
C LEU A 153 -4.72 16.70 -4.34
N LYS A 154 -4.93 17.04 -5.60
CA LYS A 154 -6.26 17.23 -6.18
C LYS A 154 -6.33 16.67 -7.60
N LYS A 155 -7.52 16.19 -7.99
CA LYS A 155 -7.84 15.82 -9.36
C LYS A 155 -9.28 16.10 -9.69
N ASP A 156 -9.52 16.88 -10.73
CA ASP A 156 -10.84 16.99 -11.35
C ASP A 156 -11.01 15.89 -12.38
N MET A 157 -12.18 15.23 -12.37
CA MET A 157 -12.44 14.06 -13.19
C MET A 157 -13.79 14.13 -13.87
N LYS A 158 -13.83 13.52 -15.04
CA LYS A 158 -15.05 13.19 -15.76
C LYS A 158 -15.03 11.69 -16.05
N LEU A 159 -15.95 10.97 -15.44
CA LEU A 159 -16.06 9.52 -15.56
C LEU A 159 -17.42 9.14 -16.15
N SER A 160 -17.46 8.09 -16.94
CA SER A 160 -18.71 7.50 -17.42
C SER A 160 -18.89 6.12 -16.78
N ASN A 161 -20.04 5.86 -16.18
CA ASN A 161 -20.32 4.54 -15.64
C ASN A 161 -20.98 3.62 -16.69
N TYR A 162 -21.09 2.33 -16.36
CA TYR A 162 -21.66 1.31 -17.25
C TYR A 162 -23.12 1.60 -17.65
N ALA A 163 -23.91 2.26 -16.80
CA ALA A 163 -25.26 2.72 -17.15
C ALA A 163 -25.27 3.84 -18.18
N GLY A 164 -24.11 4.46 -18.46
CA GLY A 164 -23.94 5.58 -19.39
C GLY A 164 -24.09 6.95 -18.76
N THR A 165 -24.12 7.03 -17.42
CA THR A 165 -24.16 8.31 -16.71
C THR A 165 -22.77 8.93 -16.68
N GLU A 166 -22.66 10.20 -17.06
CA GLU A 166 -21.44 11.01 -16.93
C GLU A 166 -21.38 11.65 -15.53
N LEU A 167 -20.39 11.26 -14.75
CA LEU A 167 -20.12 11.80 -13.42
C LEU A 167 -18.98 12.83 -13.51
N ARG A 168 -19.23 14.04 -12.99
CA ARG A 168 -18.19 15.08 -12.83
C ARG A 168 -17.91 15.24 -11.35
N LEU A 169 -16.64 15.14 -10.99
CA LEU A 169 -16.23 15.15 -9.59
C LEU A 169 -14.82 15.73 -9.43
N THR A 170 -14.55 16.20 -8.23
CA THR A 170 -13.22 16.53 -7.75
C THR A 170 -12.85 15.56 -6.64
N ILE A 171 -11.63 15.05 -6.67
CA ILE A 171 -11.02 14.36 -5.52
C ILE A 171 -10.01 15.28 -4.89
N ASP A 172 -10.11 15.46 -3.55
CA ASP A 172 -9.08 16.03 -2.70
C ASP A 172 -8.51 14.92 -1.82
N ARG A 173 -7.16 14.80 -1.82
CA ARG A 173 -6.45 13.79 -1.04
C ARG A 173 -5.38 14.44 -0.20
N LYS A 174 -5.43 14.27 1.13
CA LYS A 174 -4.39 14.69 2.07
C LYS A 174 -3.69 13.47 2.62
N ILE A 175 -2.36 13.51 2.63
CA ILE A 175 -1.50 12.45 3.18
C ILE A 175 -0.65 13.08 4.27
N ARG A 176 -0.74 12.55 5.50
CA ARG A 176 -0.03 13.08 6.67
C ARG A 176 0.78 11.99 7.36
N LEU A 177 2.08 12.21 7.49
CA LEU A 177 2.97 11.35 8.28
C LEU A 177 2.73 11.62 9.78
N LEU A 178 2.49 10.55 10.54
CA LEU A 178 2.16 10.61 11.95
C LEU A 178 3.43 10.55 12.82
N ASP A 179 3.35 11.15 14.01
CA ASP A 179 4.37 10.96 15.04
C ASP A 179 4.06 9.77 15.96
N LYS A 180 5.06 9.33 16.71
CA LYS A 180 4.93 8.21 17.63
C LYS A 180 3.82 8.37 18.67
N PRO A 181 3.64 9.55 19.33
CA PRO A 181 2.52 9.77 20.23
C PRO A 181 1.15 9.56 19.57
N THR A 182 0.97 10.08 18.36
CA THR A 182 -0.29 9.92 17.61
C THR A 182 -0.54 8.45 17.25
N ILE A 183 0.50 7.70 16.81
CA ILE A 183 0.39 6.27 16.52
C ILE A 183 -0.05 5.50 17.77
N ARG A 184 0.60 5.76 18.92
CA ARG A 184 0.24 5.13 20.21
C ARG A 184 -1.20 5.44 20.62
N GLN A 185 -1.59 6.70 20.50
CA GLN A 185 -2.94 7.15 20.86
C GLN A 185 -4.02 6.50 19.99
N TRP A 186 -3.83 6.50 18.67
CA TRP A 186 -4.85 6.01 17.73
C TRP A 186 -5.05 4.50 17.82
N LEU A 187 -3.96 3.76 18.03
CA LEU A 187 -4.02 2.30 18.20
C LEU A 187 -4.20 1.87 19.66
N ASN A 188 -4.23 2.84 20.60
CA ASN A 188 -4.28 2.60 22.05
C ASN A 188 -3.22 1.58 22.51
N ILE A 189 -1.98 1.74 22.02
CA ILE A 189 -0.84 0.85 22.34
C ILE A 189 0.27 1.64 23.02
N ASP A 190 1.16 0.92 23.69
CA ASP A 190 2.45 1.44 24.12
C ASP A 190 3.57 0.53 23.65
N TYR A 191 4.71 1.14 23.26
CA TYR A 191 5.92 0.44 22.82
C TYR A 191 7.16 1.30 23.07
N GLY A 192 8.24 0.61 23.44
CA GLY A 192 9.53 1.24 23.75
C GLY A 192 10.44 1.44 22.53
N ILE A 193 11.72 1.67 22.83
CA ILE A 193 12.76 1.90 21.81
C ILE A 193 13.10 0.67 20.96
N GLY A 194 12.72 -0.53 21.42
CA GLY A 194 12.91 -1.79 20.68
C GLY A 194 11.98 -1.94 19.45
N ILE A 195 10.97 -1.07 19.32
CA ILE A 195 10.04 -1.06 18.19
C ILE A 195 10.32 0.12 17.29
N ARG A 196 10.43 -0.16 16.02
CA ARG A 196 10.45 0.82 14.93
C ARG A 196 9.07 0.85 14.29
N ALA A 197 8.51 2.05 14.17
CA ALA A 197 7.18 2.23 13.64
C ALA A 197 7.14 3.42 12.67
N VAL A 198 6.40 3.26 11.60
CA VAL A 198 5.95 4.33 10.72
C VAL A 198 4.43 4.23 10.62
N GLY A 199 3.77 5.38 10.58
CA GLY A 199 2.33 5.45 10.34
C GLY A 199 1.99 6.71 9.59
N TYR A 200 1.05 6.61 8.66
CA TYR A 200 0.52 7.76 7.96
C TYR A 200 -1.01 7.65 7.83
N PHE A 201 -1.61 8.79 7.66
CA PHE A 201 -3.05 8.98 7.56
C PHE A 201 -3.38 9.60 6.20
N THR A 202 -4.44 9.13 5.58
CA THR A 202 -4.99 9.74 4.37
C THR A 202 -6.43 10.16 4.62
N GLU A 203 -6.75 11.39 4.20
CA GLU A 203 -8.11 11.92 4.13
C GLU A 203 -8.45 12.11 2.66
N ASN A 204 -9.45 11.38 2.19
CA ASN A 204 -9.82 11.32 0.79
C ASN A 204 -11.27 11.81 0.67
N SER A 205 -11.51 12.81 -0.14
CA SER A 205 -12.82 13.41 -0.33
C SER A 205 -13.19 13.39 -1.80
N ILE A 206 -14.44 13.04 -2.11
CA ILE A 206 -15.02 13.25 -3.43
C ILE A 206 -16.15 14.27 -3.35
N THR A 207 -16.13 15.24 -4.25
CA THR A 207 -17.16 16.28 -4.38
C THR A 207 -17.90 16.13 -5.71
N ASN A 208 -19.22 16.11 -5.68
CA ASN A 208 -20.01 16.16 -6.90
C ASN A 208 -19.94 17.57 -7.52
N THR A 209 -19.18 17.73 -8.60
CA THR A 209 -19.06 18.99 -9.36
C THR A 209 -19.95 19.00 -10.60
N GLY A 210 -20.80 18.00 -10.75
CA GLY A 210 -21.79 17.87 -11.82
C GLY A 210 -23.01 18.76 -11.62
N LYS A 211 -24.01 18.58 -12.47
CA LYS A 211 -25.24 19.40 -12.49
C LYS A 211 -26.46 18.70 -11.89
N PHE A 212 -26.33 17.43 -11.50
CA PHE A 212 -27.41 16.62 -10.95
C PHE A 212 -26.95 15.79 -9.74
N GLN A 213 -27.91 15.39 -8.93
CA GLN A 213 -27.66 14.53 -7.78
C GLN A 213 -27.32 13.12 -8.24
N TRP A 214 -26.30 12.51 -7.62
CA TRP A 214 -26.04 11.08 -7.77
C TRP A 214 -27.03 10.29 -6.91
N THR A 215 -27.66 9.29 -7.51
CA THR A 215 -28.71 8.48 -6.88
C THR A 215 -28.53 7.00 -7.23
N ASP A 216 -29.40 6.16 -6.71
CA ASP A 216 -29.49 4.74 -7.04
C ASP A 216 -29.78 4.46 -8.52
N SER A 217 -30.41 5.41 -9.22
CA SER A 217 -30.70 5.32 -10.65
C SER A 217 -29.61 5.87 -11.56
N THR A 218 -28.84 6.87 -11.12
CA THR A 218 -27.73 7.45 -11.88
C THR A 218 -26.40 6.78 -11.63
N GLY A 219 -26.31 6.01 -10.54
CA GLY A 219 -25.07 5.51 -9.97
C GLY A 219 -24.45 6.49 -8.98
N MET A 220 -23.88 5.95 -7.93
CA MET A 220 -23.20 6.66 -6.85
C MET A 220 -21.79 6.06 -6.74
N PRO A 221 -20.71 6.82 -6.98
CA PRO A 221 -19.37 6.30 -6.78
C PRO A 221 -19.06 6.09 -5.29
N CYS A 222 -18.02 5.33 -4.96
CA CYS A 222 -17.47 5.25 -3.63
C CYS A 222 -15.96 5.45 -3.68
N ILE A 223 -15.35 5.86 -2.57
CA ILE A 223 -13.89 5.91 -2.41
C ILE A 223 -13.43 4.50 -2.07
N TRP A 224 -12.41 4.02 -2.79
CA TRP A 224 -11.82 2.70 -2.61
C TRP A 224 -10.32 2.83 -2.40
N MET A 225 -9.87 2.50 -1.19
CA MET A 225 -8.47 2.50 -0.80
C MET A 225 -7.88 1.11 -0.99
N LEU A 226 -6.70 1.04 -1.61
CA LEU A 226 -6.02 -0.20 -1.93
C LEU A 226 -4.56 -0.09 -1.46
N ASP A 227 -4.21 -0.85 -0.44
CA ASP A 227 -2.83 -0.92 0.07
C ASP A 227 -2.14 -2.15 -0.50
N MET A 228 -1.04 -1.97 -1.24
CA MET A 228 -0.28 -3.07 -1.83
C MET A 228 1.04 -3.30 -1.11
N PHE A 229 1.24 -4.52 -0.67
CA PHE A 229 2.43 -4.94 0.07
C PHE A 229 3.11 -6.15 -0.57
N PRO A 230 4.45 -6.27 -0.46
CA PRO A 230 5.16 -7.46 -0.88
C PRO A 230 4.81 -8.64 0.03
N PRO A 231 4.45 -9.81 -0.52
CA PRO A 231 4.16 -10.99 0.27
C PRO A 231 5.44 -11.76 0.64
N SER A 232 5.37 -12.55 1.71
CA SER A 232 6.30 -13.64 1.98
C SER A 232 5.55 -14.98 2.01
N PRO A 233 6.24 -16.14 2.00
CA PRO A 233 5.59 -17.43 2.12
C PRO A 233 4.70 -17.59 3.35
N HIS A 234 5.00 -16.85 4.44
CA HIS A 234 4.27 -16.91 5.71
C HIS A 234 3.57 -15.59 6.06
N THR A 235 3.13 -14.83 5.04
CA THR A 235 2.27 -13.67 5.25
C THR A 235 0.82 -14.11 5.43
N THR A 236 0.18 -13.57 6.47
CA THR A 236 -1.23 -13.81 6.78
C THR A 236 -1.95 -12.49 6.99
N VAL A 237 -3.02 -12.25 6.26
CA VAL A 237 -3.98 -11.18 6.51
C VAL A 237 -4.87 -11.55 7.68
N ILE A 238 -5.20 -10.58 8.53
CA ILE A 238 -5.94 -10.73 9.78
C ILE A 238 -7.06 -9.69 9.78
N ILE A 239 -8.31 -10.13 9.73
CA ILE A 239 -9.47 -9.23 9.73
C ILE A 239 -10.38 -9.59 10.90
N PRO A 240 -10.32 -8.84 12.01
CA PRO A 240 -11.29 -8.97 13.09
C PRO A 240 -12.69 -8.55 12.60
N PHE A 241 -13.72 -9.32 12.97
CA PHE A 241 -15.10 -9.01 12.60
C PHE A 241 -16.04 -9.03 13.81
N LYS A 242 -17.23 -8.45 13.67
CA LYS A 242 -18.31 -8.54 14.67
C LYS A 242 -19.05 -9.85 14.42
N LYS A 243 -19.26 -10.64 15.48
CA LYS A 243 -20.19 -11.77 15.38
C LYS A 243 -21.60 -11.22 15.18
N ASP A 244 -22.13 -11.44 14.00
CA ASP A 244 -23.51 -11.14 13.66
C ASP A 244 -24.28 -12.45 13.47
N SER A 245 -25.60 -12.38 13.52
CA SER A 245 -26.51 -13.51 13.27
C SER A 245 -26.47 -14.03 11.82
N SER A 246 -25.84 -13.29 10.91
CA SER A 246 -25.58 -13.74 9.55
C SER A 246 -24.46 -14.78 9.51
N ASN A 247 -24.75 -15.96 8.95
CA ASN A 247 -23.84 -17.11 8.95
C ASN A 247 -22.56 -16.94 8.09
N LYS A 248 -22.35 -15.80 7.42
CA LYS A 248 -21.18 -15.54 6.60
C LYS A 248 -20.70 -14.10 6.80
N PRO A 249 -19.63 -13.87 7.58
CA PRO A 249 -19.08 -12.54 7.79
C PRO A 249 -18.39 -11.96 6.54
N ALA A 250 -18.02 -12.80 5.57
CA ALA A 250 -17.30 -12.39 4.37
C ALA A 250 -17.83 -13.06 3.09
N ASN A 251 -17.83 -12.27 2.01
CA ASN A 251 -17.99 -12.74 0.64
C ASN A 251 -16.62 -13.23 0.11
N THR A 252 -16.58 -14.43 -0.49
CA THR A 252 -15.35 -15.04 -1.04
C THR A 252 -15.51 -15.40 -2.53
N GLY A 253 -16.57 -14.91 -3.17
CA GLY A 253 -16.95 -15.33 -4.52
C GLY A 253 -16.38 -14.51 -5.68
N TYR A 254 -15.45 -13.56 -5.44
CA TYR A 254 -14.96 -12.63 -6.46
C TYR A 254 -14.23 -13.31 -7.63
N PHE A 255 -13.32 -14.23 -7.35
CA PHE A 255 -12.48 -14.93 -8.33
C PHE A 255 -12.57 -16.46 -8.18
N GLY A 256 -13.73 -16.96 -7.77
CA GLY A 256 -13.94 -18.34 -7.40
C GLY A 256 -13.77 -18.57 -5.90
N GLU A 257 -14.09 -19.79 -5.46
CA GLU A 257 -14.07 -20.15 -4.05
C GLU A 257 -12.65 -20.20 -3.49
N ILE A 258 -12.40 -19.55 -2.35
CA ILE A 258 -11.13 -19.62 -1.64
C ILE A 258 -11.09 -20.93 -0.84
N PRO A 259 -10.14 -21.84 -1.10
CA PRO A 259 -10.10 -23.12 -0.40
C PRO A 259 -9.80 -22.95 1.09
N ALA A 260 -10.32 -23.87 1.90
CA ALA A 260 -10.16 -23.86 3.34
C ALA A 260 -8.69 -23.91 3.83
N THR A 261 -7.76 -24.31 2.99
CA THR A 261 -6.31 -24.25 3.26
C THR A 261 -5.75 -22.81 3.23
N ARG A 262 -6.53 -21.84 2.73
CA ARG A 262 -6.10 -20.46 2.55
C ARG A 262 -6.94 -19.44 3.32
N ILE A 263 -8.13 -19.84 3.81
CA ILE A 263 -9.00 -19.01 4.64
C ILE A 263 -9.42 -19.78 5.88
N ARG A 264 -9.39 -19.13 7.03
CA ARG A 264 -9.82 -19.67 8.33
C ARG A 264 -10.62 -18.62 9.09
N TYR A 265 -11.61 -19.10 9.82
CA TYR A 265 -12.38 -18.31 10.78
C TYR A 265 -12.11 -18.90 12.15
N VAL A 266 -11.50 -18.14 13.03
CA VAL A 266 -11.24 -18.53 14.43
C VAL A 266 -11.82 -17.44 15.32
N ASP A 267 -12.74 -17.78 16.19
CA ASP A 267 -13.51 -16.88 17.06
C ASP A 267 -14.20 -15.75 16.28
N SER A 268 -13.68 -14.53 16.33
CA SER A 268 -14.17 -13.35 15.63
C SER A 268 -13.10 -12.76 14.72
N THR A 269 -12.24 -13.61 14.18
CA THR A 269 -11.14 -13.19 13.29
C THR A 269 -11.11 -14.09 12.06
N LEU A 270 -11.03 -13.46 10.90
CA LEU A 270 -10.78 -14.08 9.62
C LEU A 270 -9.28 -14.00 9.35
N PHE A 271 -8.70 -15.14 8.98
CA PHE A 271 -7.32 -15.26 8.51
C PHE A 271 -7.32 -15.62 7.03
N PHE A 272 -6.50 -14.92 6.25
CA PHE A 272 -6.34 -15.19 4.83
C PHE A 272 -4.86 -15.26 4.46
N LYS A 273 -4.46 -16.35 3.80
CA LYS A 273 -3.08 -16.58 3.39
C LYS A 273 -2.70 -15.70 2.22
N ALA A 274 -1.73 -14.80 2.44
CA ALA A 274 -1.32 -13.75 1.51
C ALA A 274 0.13 -13.96 1.03
N ASP A 275 0.40 -15.09 0.37
CA ASP A 275 1.73 -15.54 -0.04
C ASP A 275 2.08 -15.28 -1.53
N GLY A 276 1.21 -14.58 -2.26
CA GLY A 276 1.41 -14.29 -3.68
C GLY A 276 1.31 -15.50 -4.61
N LYS A 277 0.74 -16.64 -4.16
CA LYS A 277 0.76 -17.91 -4.91
C LYS A 277 -0.59 -18.36 -5.46
N MET A 278 -1.67 -17.75 -5.07
CA MET A 278 -3.01 -18.08 -5.53
C MET A 278 -3.88 -16.83 -5.54
N ARG A 279 -4.41 -16.46 -6.70
CA ARG A 279 -5.33 -15.33 -6.81
C ARG A 279 -6.59 -15.58 -6.01
N GLY A 280 -6.94 -14.62 -5.16
CA GLY A 280 -8.15 -14.67 -4.36
C GLY A 280 -8.50 -13.32 -3.78
N LYS A 281 -9.80 -13.04 -3.67
CA LYS A 281 -10.32 -11.83 -3.04
C LYS A 281 -11.47 -12.19 -2.12
N LEU A 282 -11.50 -11.53 -0.98
CA LEU A 282 -12.61 -11.61 -0.04
C LEU A 282 -13.06 -10.21 0.39
N GLY A 283 -14.30 -10.11 0.84
CA GLY A 283 -14.84 -8.86 1.36
C GLY A 283 -15.69 -9.09 2.59
N VAL A 284 -15.55 -8.24 3.62
CA VAL A 284 -16.34 -8.30 4.85
C VAL A 284 -17.54 -7.37 4.75
N VAL A 285 -18.73 -7.94 4.96
CA VAL A 285 -20.00 -7.23 4.84
C VAL A 285 -20.19 -6.18 5.95
N PRO A 286 -20.95 -5.09 5.71
CA PRO A 286 -21.10 -3.97 6.65
C PRO A 286 -21.50 -4.34 8.08
N PRO A 287 -22.47 -5.25 8.33
CA PRO A 287 -22.83 -5.63 9.70
C PRO A 287 -21.70 -6.28 10.49
N SER A 288 -20.84 -7.03 9.81
CA SER A 288 -19.70 -7.73 10.41
C SER A 288 -18.42 -6.91 10.45
N ALA A 289 -18.33 -5.81 9.68
CA ALA A 289 -17.10 -5.05 9.56
C ALA A 289 -16.72 -4.33 10.86
N LYS A 290 -15.43 -4.39 11.21
CA LYS A 290 -14.77 -3.49 12.15
C LYS A 290 -13.93 -2.49 11.35
N ASN A 291 -13.55 -1.40 11.98
CA ASN A 291 -12.77 -0.32 11.38
C ASN A 291 -11.26 -0.59 11.38
N ILE A 292 -10.86 -1.86 11.38
CA ILE A 292 -9.46 -2.30 11.45
C ILE A 292 -9.26 -3.59 10.66
N ALA A 293 -8.14 -3.68 9.98
CA ALA A 293 -7.58 -4.90 9.40
C ALA A 293 -6.05 -4.87 9.57
N GLY A 294 -5.39 -5.98 9.28
CA GLY A 294 -3.95 -6.01 9.31
C GLY A 294 -3.38 -7.26 8.67
N SER A 295 -2.07 -7.39 8.73
CA SER A 295 -1.33 -8.57 8.29
C SER A 295 -0.07 -8.75 9.12
N TYR A 296 0.38 -9.99 9.20
CA TYR A 296 1.69 -10.31 9.76
C TYR A 296 2.50 -11.12 8.76
N ASP A 297 3.66 -10.58 8.40
CA ASP A 297 4.71 -11.27 7.66
C ASP A 297 5.66 -11.92 8.66
N ALA A 298 5.53 -13.23 8.84
CA ALA A 298 6.31 -13.96 9.84
C ALA A 298 7.77 -14.15 9.43
N ASP A 299 8.11 -14.09 8.14
CA ASP A 299 9.47 -14.23 7.65
C ASP A 299 10.28 -12.94 7.89
N ASN A 300 9.66 -11.79 7.68
CA ASN A 300 10.29 -10.47 7.83
C ASN A 300 9.94 -9.81 9.18
N LYS A 301 9.06 -10.41 9.99
CA LYS A 301 8.61 -9.90 11.30
C LYS A 301 7.99 -8.51 11.20
N ILE A 302 7.15 -8.31 10.18
CA ILE A 302 6.44 -7.06 9.93
C ILE A 302 4.97 -7.21 10.31
N LEU A 303 4.51 -6.41 11.26
CA LEU A 303 3.08 -6.24 11.56
C LEU A 303 2.59 -5.00 10.85
N THR A 304 1.63 -5.17 9.96
CA THR A 304 0.91 -4.08 9.29
C THR A 304 -0.50 -3.96 9.87
N ILE A 305 -0.94 -2.73 10.14
CA ILE A 305 -2.29 -2.44 10.64
C ILE A 305 -2.87 -1.33 9.78
N THR A 306 -4.13 -1.46 9.39
CA THR A 306 -4.90 -0.42 8.72
C THR A 306 -6.10 -0.02 9.56
N LEU A 307 -6.35 1.29 9.69
CA LEU A 307 -7.57 1.85 10.29
C LEU A 307 -8.33 2.64 9.22
N PHE A 308 -9.65 2.55 9.22
CA PHE A 308 -10.48 3.22 8.23
C PHE A 308 -11.89 3.51 8.77
N ASP A 309 -12.62 4.39 8.10
CA ASP A 309 -14.00 4.69 8.44
C ASP A 309 -14.94 3.53 8.04
N VAL A 310 -15.91 3.22 8.90
CA VAL A 310 -16.95 2.21 8.67
C VAL A 310 -18.30 2.79 9.06
N SER A 311 -19.30 2.61 8.21
CA SER A 311 -20.72 2.85 8.53
C SER A 311 -21.49 1.54 8.43
N SER A 312 -22.13 1.12 9.51
CA SER A 312 -22.94 -0.11 9.52
C SER A 312 -24.34 0.06 8.89
N SER A 313 -24.78 1.31 8.69
CA SER A 313 -26.14 1.64 8.22
C SER A 313 -26.19 2.20 6.79
N ALA A 314 -25.05 2.57 6.22
CA ALA A 314 -24.99 3.10 4.86
C ALA A 314 -24.87 1.98 3.82
N PRO A 315 -25.36 2.19 2.58
CA PRO A 315 -25.20 1.24 1.49
C PRO A 315 -23.73 1.23 0.99
N TYR A 316 -23.20 0.05 0.69
CA TYR A 316 -21.92 -0.16 0.04
C TYR A 316 -22.11 -0.77 -1.34
N LEU A 317 -21.24 -0.38 -2.27
CA LEU A 317 -21.36 -0.81 -3.67
C LEU A 317 -20.80 -2.21 -3.86
N ASN A 318 -21.54 -3.08 -4.56
CA ASN A 318 -21.04 -4.36 -5.01
C ASN A 318 -19.96 -4.15 -6.09
N MET A 319 -18.79 -4.78 -5.91
CA MET A 319 -17.65 -4.66 -6.80
C MET A 319 -17.52 -5.83 -7.79
N GLU A 320 -18.40 -6.84 -7.68
CA GLU A 320 -18.31 -8.04 -8.52
C GLU A 320 -18.67 -7.74 -9.99
N TRP A 321 -18.03 -8.43 -10.89
CA TRP A 321 -18.23 -8.26 -12.34
C TRP A 321 -19.51 -8.96 -12.82
N ASP A 322 -20.64 -8.56 -12.24
CA ASP A 322 -21.95 -9.12 -12.54
C ASP A 322 -23.04 -8.04 -12.43
N THR A 323 -23.66 -7.71 -13.56
CA THR A 323 -24.74 -6.70 -13.62
C THR A 323 -26.06 -7.15 -13.00
N LYS A 324 -26.20 -8.45 -12.69
CA LYS A 324 -27.45 -9.02 -12.12
C LYS A 324 -27.46 -8.97 -10.59
N LYS A 325 -26.30 -8.78 -9.95
CA LYS A 325 -26.22 -8.66 -8.49
C LYS A 325 -26.75 -7.32 -8.00
N PRO A 326 -27.34 -7.27 -6.80
CA PRO A 326 -27.81 -6.01 -6.22
C PRO A 326 -26.65 -5.01 -6.08
N PRO A 327 -26.76 -3.79 -6.63
CA PRO A 327 -25.63 -2.85 -6.68
C PRO A 327 -25.19 -2.32 -5.31
N PHE A 328 -26.05 -2.40 -4.29
CA PHE A 328 -25.81 -1.87 -2.94
C PHE A 328 -25.64 -2.96 -1.88
N SER A 329 -25.14 -4.12 -2.28
CA SER A 329 -24.83 -5.27 -1.42
C SER A 329 -23.32 -5.52 -1.31
N GLY A 330 -22.54 -4.44 -1.26
CA GLY A 330 -21.07 -4.52 -1.27
C GLY A 330 -20.45 -4.68 0.10
N ASP A 331 -19.14 -4.80 0.07
CA ASP A 331 -18.28 -5.02 1.23
C ASP A 331 -17.60 -3.72 1.69
N VAL A 332 -17.20 -3.67 2.94
CA VAL A 332 -16.52 -2.51 3.57
C VAL A 332 -15.01 -2.68 3.57
N VAL A 333 -14.56 -3.90 3.86
CA VAL A 333 -13.16 -4.29 3.99
C VAL A 333 -12.89 -5.43 3.05
N ASN A 334 -11.89 -5.30 2.21
CA ASN A 334 -11.50 -6.37 1.31
C ASN A 334 -10.04 -6.76 1.56
N ALA A 335 -9.70 -7.97 1.17
CA ALA A 335 -8.32 -8.43 1.05
C ALA A 335 -8.16 -9.17 -0.27
N TYR A 336 -7.05 -8.89 -0.94
CA TYR A 336 -6.66 -9.53 -2.18
C TYR A 336 -5.29 -10.18 -2.02
N ASN A 337 -5.13 -11.36 -2.57
CA ASN A 337 -3.84 -12.01 -2.76
C ASN A 337 -3.66 -12.30 -4.24
N ASP A 338 -2.59 -11.75 -4.81
CA ASP A 338 -2.24 -12.02 -6.20
C ASP A 338 -1.65 -13.42 -6.36
N GLY A 339 -1.75 -13.95 -7.56
CA GLY A 339 -1.23 -15.25 -7.90
C GLY A 339 -1.26 -15.49 -9.40
N PRO A 340 -0.57 -16.53 -9.88
CA PRO A 340 -0.55 -16.84 -11.30
C PRO A 340 -1.96 -17.15 -11.82
N LEU A 341 -2.27 -16.63 -13.00
CA LEU A 341 -3.43 -17.01 -13.80
C LEU A 341 -3.20 -18.38 -14.42
N GLU A 342 -4.22 -18.96 -15.06
CA GLU A 342 -4.14 -20.27 -15.75
C GLU A 342 -3.05 -20.31 -16.84
N ASP A 343 -2.80 -19.18 -17.48
CA ASP A 343 -1.72 -19.02 -18.49
C ASP A 343 -0.35 -18.70 -17.90
N GLY A 344 -0.22 -18.70 -16.58
CA GLY A 344 1.02 -18.42 -15.83
C GLY A 344 1.36 -16.93 -15.69
N ARG A 345 0.61 -16.01 -16.29
CA ARG A 345 0.79 -14.56 -16.09
C ARG A 345 0.39 -14.17 -14.67
N GLN A 346 1.07 -13.17 -14.12
CA GLN A 346 0.81 -12.61 -12.80
C GLN A 346 1.11 -11.11 -12.82
N LEU A 347 0.28 -10.29 -12.16
CA LEU A 347 0.50 -8.85 -12.07
C LEU A 347 1.75 -8.52 -11.25
N GLY A 348 2.00 -9.28 -10.19
CA GLY A 348 3.21 -9.19 -9.38
C GLY A 348 3.24 -10.35 -8.43
N PRO A 349 4.07 -10.54 -7.44
CA PRO A 349 3.62 -11.04 -6.18
C PRO A 349 3.31 -9.86 -5.25
N PHE A 350 2.02 -9.64 -4.93
CA PHE A 350 1.58 -8.69 -3.92
C PHE A 350 0.30 -9.18 -3.24
N TYR A 351 -0.01 -8.58 -2.11
CA TYR A 351 -1.33 -8.69 -1.49
C TYR A 351 -1.86 -7.30 -1.14
N GLU A 352 -3.17 -7.20 -0.94
CA GLU A 352 -3.81 -5.94 -0.62
C GLU A 352 -4.67 -6.04 0.65
N LEU A 353 -4.67 -4.93 1.39
CA LEU A 353 -5.69 -4.58 2.37
C LEU A 353 -6.48 -3.41 1.80
N GLU A 354 -7.81 -3.54 1.79
CA GLU A 354 -8.64 -2.56 1.12
C GLU A 354 -9.73 -2.05 2.06
N SER A 355 -10.11 -0.78 1.90
CA SER A 355 -11.30 -0.22 2.54
C SER A 355 -12.13 0.59 1.57
N VAL A 356 -13.46 0.55 1.77
CA VAL A 356 -14.41 1.18 0.87
C VAL A 356 -15.29 2.14 1.66
N SER A 357 -15.55 3.34 1.11
CA SER A 357 -16.56 4.24 1.66
C SER A 357 -17.97 3.79 1.32
N PRO A 358 -19.00 4.25 2.04
CA PRO A 358 -20.36 4.16 1.54
C PRO A 358 -20.53 4.75 0.14
N ALA A 359 -21.58 4.34 -0.55
CA ALA A 359 -22.02 4.91 -1.81
C ALA A 359 -22.31 6.41 -1.63
N ALA A 360 -21.79 7.24 -2.52
CA ALA A 360 -21.86 8.70 -2.42
C ALA A 360 -23.19 9.26 -2.97
N LEU A 361 -24.22 9.29 -2.15
CA LEU A 361 -25.47 9.99 -2.47
C LEU A 361 -25.25 11.51 -2.30
N LEU A 362 -24.83 12.21 -3.36
CA LEU A 362 -24.39 13.59 -3.30
C LEU A 362 -25.15 14.49 -4.29
N ALA A 363 -25.78 15.55 -3.79
CA ALA A 363 -26.24 16.66 -4.63
C ALA A 363 -25.01 17.46 -5.17
N PRO A 364 -25.18 18.27 -6.24
CA PRO A 364 -24.15 19.17 -6.71
C PRO A 364 -23.55 20.02 -5.58
N GLY A 365 -22.21 20.05 -5.49
CA GLY A 365 -21.45 20.75 -4.47
C GLY A 365 -21.29 20.01 -3.14
N GLN A 366 -21.96 18.88 -2.93
CA GLN A 366 -21.78 18.07 -1.72
C GLN A 366 -20.60 17.12 -1.84
N SER A 367 -20.06 16.72 -0.68
CA SER A 367 -18.88 15.84 -0.58
C SER A 367 -19.10 14.72 0.43
N ILE A 368 -18.40 13.59 0.21
CA ILE A 368 -18.16 12.53 1.19
C ILE A 368 -16.66 12.43 1.45
N VAL A 369 -16.29 12.08 2.68
CA VAL A 369 -14.90 11.87 3.09
C VAL A 369 -14.72 10.42 3.55
N HIS A 370 -13.61 9.80 3.17
CA HIS A 370 -13.17 8.51 3.67
C HIS A 370 -11.74 8.62 4.21
N LYS A 371 -11.57 8.25 5.47
CA LYS A 371 -10.29 8.29 6.17
C LYS A 371 -9.69 6.90 6.20
N HIS A 372 -8.38 6.83 5.96
CA HIS A 372 -7.63 5.59 5.98
C HIS A 372 -6.24 5.83 6.56
N SER A 373 -5.73 4.88 7.32
CA SER A 373 -4.37 4.96 7.92
C SER A 373 -3.66 3.64 7.78
N VAL A 374 -2.36 3.69 7.56
CA VAL A 374 -1.48 2.53 7.49
C VAL A 374 -0.39 2.68 8.54
N PHE A 375 -0.10 1.58 9.24
CA PHE A 375 0.94 1.50 10.27
C PHE A 375 1.77 0.24 10.06
N HIS A 376 3.08 0.37 10.15
CA HIS A 376 4.01 -0.77 10.14
C HIS A 376 4.84 -0.77 11.40
N PHE A 377 5.05 -1.97 11.94
CA PHE A 377 5.85 -2.23 13.14
C PHE A 377 6.87 -3.32 12.85
N THR A 378 8.13 -3.05 13.23
CA THR A 378 9.25 -4.01 13.20
C THR A 378 10.04 -3.93 14.50
N GLY A 379 10.79 -4.97 14.83
CA GLY A 379 11.66 -5.00 16.01
C GLY A 379 11.39 -6.18 16.93
N ASP A 380 11.31 -5.92 18.23
CA ASP A 380 11.09 -6.94 19.25
C ASP A 380 9.75 -7.65 19.08
N GLU A 381 9.81 -8.97 18.91
CA GLU A 381 8.66 -9.80 18.55
C GLU A 381 7.64 -9.95 19.68
N GLU A 382 8.08 -9.94 20.94
CA GLU A 382 7.19 -9.99 22.10
C GLU A 382 6.33 -8.72 22.20
N THR A 383 6.96 -7.58 21.92
CA THR A 383 6.24 -6.30 21.86
C THR A 383 5.30 -6.25 20.65
N ILE A 384 5.72 -6.76 19.47
CA ILE A 384 4.85 -6.87 18.28
C ILE A 384 3.65 -7.77 18.56
N ASP A 385 3.85 -8.90 19.27
CA ASP A 385 2.77 -9.78 19.70
C ASP A 385 1.77 -9.07 20.62
N THR A 386 2.27 -8.26 21.55
CA THR A 386 1.43 -7.43 22.43
C THR A 386 0.61 -6.42 21.62
N ILE A 387 1.22 -5.76 20.62
CA ILE A 387 0.52 -4.83 19.71
C ILE A 387 -0.55 -5.59 18.92
N CYS A 388 -0.22 -6.74 18.34
CA CYS A 388 -1.13 -7.56 17.56
C CYS A 388 -2.35 -8.00 18.39
N LYS A 389 -2.12 -8.51 19.61
CA LYS A 389 -3.20 -8.89 20.55
C LYS A 389 -4.12 -7.72 20.87
N LYS A 390 -3.54 -6.56 21.15
CA LYS A 390 -4.30 -5.37 21.55
C LYS A 390 -5.11 -4.75 20.43
N THR A 391 -4.63 -4.81 19.19
CA THR A 391 -5.23 -4.19 18.02
C THR A 391 -6.10 -5.15 17.21
N LEU A 392 -5.56 -6.31 16.87
CA LEU A 392 -6.21 -7.31 16.01
C LEU A 392 -6.85 -8.46 16.81
N GLY A 393 -6.61 -8.53 18.12
CA GLY A 393 -7.24 -9.50 19.02
C GLY A 393 -6.66 -10.92 18.96
N VAL A 394 -5.52 -11.12 18.32
CA VAL A 394 -4.87 -12.42 18.12
C VAL A 394 -3.37 -12.37 18.42
N SER A 395 -2.79 -13.50 18.84
CA SER A 395 -1.35 -13.59 19.04
C SER A 395 -0.62 -13.92 17.72
N LEU A 396 0.67 -13.56 17.66
CA LEU A 396 1.53 -13.95 16.52
C LEU A 396 1.67 -15.48 16.43
N GLU A 397 1.61 -16.20 17.54
CA GLU A 397 1.60 -17.66 17.55
C GLU A 397 0.36 -18.23 16.85
N GLN A 398 -0.83 -17.70 17.16
CA GLN A 398 -2.06 -18.06 16.45
C GLN A 398 -1.95 -17.78 14.95
N VAL A 399 -1.42 -16.63 14.57
CA VAL A 399 -1.23 -16.25 13.16
C VAL A 399 -0.30 -17.21 12.43
N ARG A 400 0.84 -17.60 13.06
CA ARG A 400 1.82 -18.55 12.47
C ARG A 400 1.29 -19.97 12.33
N ASN A 401 0.34 -20.36 13.17
CA ASN A 401 -0.13 -21.75 13.24
C ASN A 401 -1.47 -21.98 12.56
N VAL A 402 -2.19 -20.91 12.19
CA VAL A 402 -3.57 -21.02 11.67
C VAL A 402 -3.69 -21.82 10.36
N PHE A 403 -2.62 -21.94 9.59
CA PHE A 403 -2.57 -22.69 8.32
C PHE A 403 -1.63 -23.92 8.35
N LYS A 404 -1.19 -24.34 9.56
CA LYS A 404 -0.44 -25.59 9.77
C LYS A 404 -1.35 -26.79 9.88
#